data_52f0892dae61ef0f5469f6d982b1b89d
#
_entry.id   52f0892dae61ef0f5469f6d982b1b89d
#
_cell.length_a   1.000
_cell.length_b   1.000
_cell.length_c   1.000
_cell.angle_alpha   90.00
_cell.angle_beta   90.00
_cell.angle_gamma   90.00
#
_symmetry.space_group_name_H-M   'P 1'
#
loop_
_entity.id
_entity.type
_entity.pdbx_description
1 polymer ?
#
loop_
_entity_poly.entity_id
_entity_poly.type
_entity_poly.pdbx_seq_one_letter_code
_entity_poly.pdbx_strand_id
1 'polypeptide(L)'
;TSIIDLQPEQPQAMYRHHLTRWHHPDRAAILAPALDQTKAVMQDFPHHYRCVATANADQSRVRVSSQGLEDLTTDVPREFGGPGDRWSPEALLIAAVADCFVLTFRAMAAPSQIKWYALDCDASGTLERVDRASRFTHIDLSVRISVPDEMDEEKVLRVLKKAEETCLITNSLNATVALSTDITRQ
;
A
#
# COMPACT_ATOMS: atom_id res chain seq x y z
N THR A 1 2.25 -53.33 2.48
CA THR A 1 2.23 -52.12 1.62
C THR A 1 1.29 -51.15 2.26
N SER A 2 1.84 -50.25 3.10
CA SER A 2 1.07 -49.22 3.81
C SER A 2 1.10 -47.93 3.00
N ILE A 3 -0.08 -47.44 2.64
CA ILE A 3 -0.28 -46.15 2.00
C ILE A 3 -0.25 -45.11 3.12
N ILE A 4 0.73 -44.19 3.08
CA ILE A 4 0.76 -43.02 3.96
C ILE A 4 -0.09 -41.94 3.34
N ASP A 5 -1.17 -41.63 4.05
CA ASP A 5 -2.12 -40.56 3.71
C ASP A 5 -1.48 -39.21 4.09
N LEU A 6 -1.04 -38.44 3.09
CA LEU A 6 -0.52 -37.09 3.25
C LEU A 6 -1.69 -36.11 3.19
N GLN A 7 -2.13 -35.65 4.34
CA GLN A 7 -3.05 -34.50 4.43
C GLN A 7 -2.32 -33.20 4.04
N PRO A 8 -2.92 -32.31 3.26
CA PRO A 8 -2.31 -31.01 2.95
C PRO A 8 -2.35 -30.11 4.19
N GLU A 9 -1.17 -29.75 4.66
CA GLU A 9 -1.00 -28.74 5.72
C GLU A 9 -1.53 -27.38 5.25
N GLN A 10 -2.40 -26.79 6.03
CA GLN A 10 -2.96 -25.46 5.78
C GLN A 10 -1.94 -24.38 6.13
N PRO A 11 -1.62 -23.41 5.24
CA PRO A 11 -0.67 -22.32 5.52
C PRO A 11 -1.34 -21.13 6.20
N GLN A 12 -2.06 -21.30 7.31
CA GLN A 12 -2.72 -20.19 8.02
C GLN A 12 -2.09 -19.79 9.36
N ALA A 13 -0.93 -20.33 9.74
CA ALA A 13 -0.38 -20.15 11.08
C ALA A 13 0.84 -19.22 11.21
N MET A 14 1.32 -18.58 10.14
CA MET A 14 2.63 -17.88 10.19
C MET A 14 2.59 -16.34 10.21
N TYR A 15 1.44 -15.71 10.20
CA TYR A 15 1.33 -14.23 10.18
C TYR A 15 0.87 -13.58 11.49
N ARG A 16 0.86 -14.32 12.64
CA ARG A 16 0.30 -13.80 13.91
C ARG A 16 1.29 -13.14 14.88
N HIS A 17 2.56 -12.96 14.56
CA HIS A 17 3.55 -12.51 15.57
C HIS A 17 4.48 -11.38 15.11
N HIS A 18 3.99 -10.25 14.64
CA HIS A 18 4.74 -8.99 14.70
C HIS A 18 3.83 -7.76 14.84
N LEU A 19 2.82 -7.84 15.70
CA LEU A 19 2.16 -6.63 16.19
C LEU A 19 3.00 -6.07 17.35
N THR A 20 4.16 -5.52 17.06
CA THR A 20 4.87 -4.68 18.01
C THR A 20 4.04 -3.43 18.27
N ARG A 21 3.69 -3.27 19.53
CA ARG A 21 3.02 -2.12 20.13
C ARG A 21 3.66 -0.83 19.63
N TRP A 22 2.99 -0.15 18.69
CA TRP A 22 3.40 1.16 18.25
C TRP A 22 3.34 2.13 19.42
N HIS A 23 4.49 2.69 19.81
CA HIS A 23 4.55 3.85 20.69
C HIS A 23 4.22 5.06 19.83
N HIS A 24 3.03 5.64 20.03
CA HIS A 24 2.74 6.96 19.47
C HIS A 24 3.74 7.97 20.05
N PRO A 25 4.43 8.75 19.22
CA PRO A 25 5.16 9.92 19.70
C PRO A 25 4.18 10.90 20.32
N ASP A 26 4.64 11.60 21.34
CA ASP A 26 3.91 12.51 22.20
C ASP A 26 2.83 13.35 21.49
N ARG A 27 1.64 13.43 22.13
CA ARG A 27 0.46 14.20 21.71
C ARG A 27 0.72 15.68 21.39
N ALA A 28 1.85 16.24 21.84
CA ALA A 28 2.23 17.64 21.60
C ALA A 28 2.74 17.92 20.18
N ALA A 29 3.11 16.91 19.39
CA ALA A 29 3.69 17.08 18.06
C ALA A 29 2.65 17.06 16.93
N ILE A 30 1.37 16.77 17.21
CA ILE A 30 0.33 16.60 16.18
C ILE A 30 -0.33 17.93 15.76
N LEU A 31 0.01 19.03 16.40
CA LEU A 31 -0.28 20.38 15.91
C LEU A 31 0.86 20.91 15.02
N ALA A 32 1.30 20.10 14.06
CA ALA A 32 2.07 20.65 12.96
C ALA A 32 1.21 21.72 12.27
N PRO A 33 1.75 22.94 12.01
CA PRO A 33 1.00 23.94 11.27
C PRO A 33 0.54 23.31 9.97
N ALA A 34 -0.73 23.57 9.62
CA ALA A 34 -1.26 23.17 8.32
C ALA A 34 -0.21 23.55 7.28
N LEU A 35 0.31 22.54 6.59
CA LEU A 35 1.20 22.76 5.45
C LEU A 35 0.51 23.84 4.61
N ASP A 36 1.19 24.93 4.36
CA ASP A 36 0.73 25.96 3.44
C ASP A 36 0.40 25.29 2.10
N GLN A 37 -0.84 24.89 1.96
CA GLN A 37 -1.39 24.41 0.73
C GLN A 37 -1.63 25.65 -0.14
N THR A 38 -0.52 26.23 -0.64
CA THR A 38 -0.62 26.98 -1.90
C THR A 38 -1.41 26.08 -2.81
N LYS A 39 -2.64 26.49 -3.15
CA LYS A 39 -3.60 25.72 -3.97
C LYS A 39 -2.83 25.14 -5.16
N ALA A 40 -2.41 23.89 -5.04
CA ALA A 40 -1.85 23.17 -6.17
C ALA A 40 -2.96 23.11 -7.20
N VAL A 41 -2.82 23.89 -8.26
CA VAL A 41 -3.76 23.90 -9.37
C VAL A 41 -3.64 22.54 -10.01
N MET A 42 -4.71 21.74 -9.96
CA MET A 42 -4.75 20.48 -10.70
C MET A 42 -4.51 20.79 -12.17
N GLN A 43 -3.59 20.08 -12.76
CA GLN A 43 -3.32 20.17 -14.19
C GLN A 43 -4.40 19.41 -14.97
N ASP A 44 -4.68 19.85 -16.19
CA ASP A 44 -5.55 19.11 -17.10
C ASP A 44 -4.90 17.82 -17.61
N PHE A 45 -5.69 16.79 -17.88
CA PHE A 45 -5.20 15.55 -18.50
C PHE A 45 -4.79 15.77 -19.96
N PRO A 46 -3.80 15.01 -20.50
CA PRO A 46 -3.12 13.87 -19.88
C PRO A 46 -1.92 14.27 -19.02
N HIS A 47 -1.67 13.48 -17.93
CA HIS A 47 -0.46 13.59 -17.12
C HIS A 47 0.58 12.58 -17.56
N HIS A 48 1.87 12.97 -17.60
CA HIS A 48 2.98 12.13 -18.00
C HIS A 48 3.95 11.91 -16.83
N TYR A 49 4.24 10.64 -16.52
CA TYR A 49 5.20 10.25 -15.51
C TYR A 49 6.39 9.55 -16.15
N ARG A 50 7.60 9.80 -15.65
CA ARG A 50 8.82 9.22 -16.19
C ARG A 50 9.76 8.78 -15.07
N CYS A 51 10.21 7.52 -15.14
CA CYS A 51 11.28 6.98 -14.32
C CYS A 51 12.35 6.37 -15.23
N VAL A 52 13.59 6.30 -14.75
CA VAL A 52 14.72 5.67 -15.43
C VAL A 52 15.29 4.59 -14.52
N ALA A 53 15.44 3.38 -15.02
CA ALA A 53 16.14 2.30 -14.34
C ALA A 53 17.49 2.07 -15.02
N THR A 54 18.57 2.02 -14.24
CA THR A 54 19.95 1.83 -14.73
C THR A 54 20.59 0.66 -14.00
N ALA A 55 21.18 -0.26 -14.76
CA ALA A 55 21.90 -1.41 -14.23
C ALA A 55 23.28 -1.54 -14.92
N ASN A 56 24.25 -2.13 -14.22
CA ASN A 56 25.54 -2.54 -14.76
C ASN A 56 25.60 -4.07 -14.79
N ALA A 57 26.26 -4.62 -15.79
CA ALA A 57 26.31 -6.08 -16.00
C ALA A 57 27.04 -6.86 -14.88
N ASP A 58 27.89 -6.18 -14.12
CA ASP A 58 28.68 -6.72 -13.01
C ASP A 58 28.00 -6.57 -11.63
N GLN A 59 26.80 -5.99 -11.58
CA GLN A 59 26.07 -5.69 -10.35
C GLN A 59 24.64 -6.22 -10.44
N SER A 60 24.13 -6.80 -9.34
CA SER A 60 22.73 -7.22 -9.25
C SER A 60 21.77 -6.06 -9.07
N ARG A 61 22.25 -4.96 -8.47
CA ARG A 61 21.43 -3.81 -8.06
C ARG A 61 21.08 -2.91 -9.23
N VAL A 62 19.86 -2.41 -9.19
CA VAL A 62 19.33 -1.46 -10.16
C VAL A 62 19.09 -0.11 -9.47
N ARG A 63 19.52 0.97 -10.08
CA ARG A 63 19.20 2.33 -9.65
C ARG A 63 17.97 2.82 -10.40
N VAL A 64 16.94 3.19 -9.65
CA VAL A 64 15.71 3.80 -10.17
C VAL A 64 15.72 5.29 -9.80
N SER A 65 15.51 6.15 -10.76
CA SER A 65 15.52 7.61 -10.60
C SER A 65 14.31 8.25 -11.27
N SER A 66 13.87 9.39 -10.73
CA SER A 66 12.87 10.26 -11.31
C SER A 66 13.28 11.70 -11.08
N GLN A 67 12.89 12.60 -11.99
CA GLN A 67 13.31 14.00 -11.93
C GLN A 67 12.85 14.66 -10.62
N GLY A 68 13.81 15.24 -9.88
CA GLY A 68 13.55 15.97 -8.64
C GLY A 68 13.29 15.08 -7.42
N LEU A 69 13.47 13.77 -7.54
CA LEU A 69 13.32 12.81 -6.44
C LEU A 69 14.66 12.17 -6.09
N GLU A 70 14.77 11.66 -4.86
CA GLU A 70 15.91 10.85 -4.42
C GLU A 70 15.94 9.51 -5.18
N ASP A 71 17.15 9.08 -5.54
CA ASP A 71 17.35 7.81 -6.23
C ASP A 71 17.04 6.62 -5.31
N LEU A 72 16.36 5.62 -5.84
CA LEU A 72 16.06 4.38 -5.15
C LEU A 72 16.94 3.24 -5.68
N THR A 73 17.55 2.47 -4.78
CA THR A 73 18.25 1.23 -5.14
C THR A 73 17.33 0.04 -4.93
N THR A 74 17.15 -0.76 -5.98
CA THR A 74 16.33 -1.98 -5.97
C THR A 74 17.19 -3.21 -6.23
N ASP A 75 16.67 -4.38 -5.87
CA ASP A 75 17.29 -5.69 -6.14
C ASP A 75 16.20 -6.75 -6.36
N VAL A 76 16.63 -7.94 -6.75
CA VAL A 76 15.77 -9.12 -6.90
C VAL A 76 15.21 -9.51 -5.52
N PRO A 77 13.90 -9.82 -5.39
CA PRO A 77 13.32 -10.23 -4.12
C PRO A 77 13.72 -11.68 -3.77
N ARG A 78 13.52 -12.07 -2.52
CA ARG A 78 13.87 -13.42 -2.01
C ARG A 78 13.16 -14.52 -2.77
N GLU A 79 11.93 -14.31 -3.16
CA GLU A 79 11.09 -15.25 -3.91
C GLU A 79 11.69 -15.63 -5.28
N PHE A 80 12.54 -14.77 -5.83
CA PHE A 80 13.29 -15.01 -7.07
C PHE A 80 14.80 -15.23 -6.81
N GLY A 81 15.18 -15.57 -5.57
CA GLY A 81 16.57 -15.89 -5.21
C GLY A 81 17.46 -14.69 -4.91
N GLY A 82 16.90 -13.50 -4.76
CA GLY A 82 17.65 -12.31 -4.37
C GLY A 82 17.93 -12.23 -2.86
N PRO A 83 18.72 -11.25 -2.40
CA PRO A 83 19.09 -11.08 -0.99
C PRO A 83 17.93 -10.60 -0.12
N GLY A 84 16.94 -9.89 -0.69
CA GLY A 84 15.79 -9.36 0.02
C GLY A 84 16.13 -8.25 1.02
N ASP A 85 17.19 -7.50 0.78
CA ASP A 85 17.66 -6.38 1.60
C ASP A 85 17.36 -5.00 0.97
N ARG A 86 16.67 -4.99 -0.14
CA ARG A 86 16.26 -3.80 -0.90
C ARG A 86 14.82 -3.91 -1.38
N TRP A 87 14.27 -2.80 -1.79
CA TRP A 87 13.01 -2.77 -2.51
C TRP A 87 13.13 -3.61 -3.79
N SER A 88 12.08 -4.36 -4.09
CA SER A 88 11.94 -5.04 -5.38
C SER A 88 10.84 -4.37 -6.22
N PRO A 89 10.76 -4.62 -7.52
CA PRO A 89 9.65 -4.14 -8.35
C PRO A 89 8.28 -4.54 -7.81
N GLU A 90 8.16 -5.76 -7.30
CA GLU A 90 6.93 -6.29 -6.71
C GLU A 90 6.54 -5.51 -5.43
N ALA A 91 7.52 -5.30 -4.53
CA ALA A 91 7.29 -4.54 -3.31
C ALA A 91 6.94 -3.07 -3.61
N LEU A 92 7.57 -2.47 -4.62
CA LEU A 92 7.25 -1.10 -5.07
C LEU A 92 5.85 -1.00 -5.65
N LEU A 93 5.39 -2.02 -6.40
CA LEU A 93 4.02 -2.03 -6.92
C LEU A 93 3.00 -2.06 -5.77
N ILE A 94 3.20 -2.93 -4.78
CA ILE A 94 2.31 -3.02 -3.62
C ILE A 94 2.39 -1.76 -2.75
N ALA A 95 3.57 -1.17 -2.58
CA ALA A 95 3.72 0.12 -1.91
C ALA A 95 2.97 1.24 -2.63
N ALA A 96 3.03 1.28 -3.98
CA ALA A 96 2.28 2.25 -4.76
C ALA A 96 0.75 2.09 -4.60
N VAL A 97 0.26 0.86 -4.44
CA VAL A 97 -1.16 0.59 -4.15
C VAL A 97 -1.55 1.16 -2.79
N ALA A 98 -0.77 0.85 -1.73
CA ALA A 98 -1.03 1.34 -0.37
C ALA A 98 -0.99 2.87 -0.31
N ASP A 99 0.03 3.50 -0.88
CA ASP A 99 0.21 4.95 -0.90
C ASP A 99 -0.92 5.64 -1.68
N CYS A 100 -1.27 5.12 -2.86
CA CYS A 100 -2.37 5.65 -3.67
C CYS A 100 -3.71 5.61 -2.91
N PHE A 101 -3.99 4.51 -2.19
CA PHE A 101 -5.18 4.41 -1.34
C PHE A 101 -5.19 5.51 -0.28
N VAL A 102 -4.09 5.66 0.48
CA VAL A 102 -3.97 6.66 1.55
C VAL A 102 -4.14 8.08 1.01
N LEU A 103 -3.48 8.40 -0.10
CA LEU A 103 -3.58 9.73 -0.72
C LEU A 103 -4.98 10.01 -1.26
N THR A 104 -5.63 9.00 -1.86
CA THR A 104 -7.02 9.11 -2.33
C THR A 104 -7.98 9.34 -1.17
N PHE A 105 -7.85 8.56 -0.08
CA PHE A 105 -8.64 8.79 1.13
C PHE A 105 -8.44 10.22 1.66
N ARG A 106 -7.18 10.69 1.80
CA ARG A 106 -6.88 12.05 2.26
C ARG A 106 -7.57 13.12 1.41
N ALA A 107 -7.53 12.96 0.09
CA ALA A 107 -8.18 13.91 -0.84
C ALA A 107 -9.70 13.95 -0.66
N MET A 108 -10.31 12.82 -0.28
CA MET A 108 -11.77 12.70 -0.11
C MET A 108 -12.23 13.04 1.31
N ALA A 109 -11.39 12.86 2.33
CA ALA A 109 -11.75 13.05 3.72
C ALA A 109 -12.17 14.50 4.03
N ALA A 110 -11.41 15.48 3.55
CA ALA A 110 -11.66 16.90 3.81
C ALA A 110 -13.02 17.38 3.22
N PRO A 111 -13.32 17.20 1.92
CA PRO A 111 -14.62 17.59 1.36
C PRO A 111 -15.78 16.77 1.95
N SER A 112 -15.52 15.56 2.42
CA SER A 112 -16.49 14.71 3.12
C SER A 112 -16.61 15.03 4.60
N GLN A 113 -15.89 16.01 5.11
CA GLN A 113 -15.90 16.40 6.53
C GLN A 113 -15.58 15.21 7.48
N ILE A 114 -14.70 14.31 7.06
CA ILE A 114 -14.16 13.25 7.90
C ILE A 114 -13.01 13.83 8.71
N LYS A 115 -13.16 13.82 10.04
CA LYS A 115 -12.06 14.09 10.97
C LYS A 115 -11.40 12.76 11.32
N TRP A 116 -10.08 12.71 11.28
CA TRP A 116 -9.30 11.53 11.58
C TRP A 116 -7.93 11.91 12.15
N TYR A 117 -7.32 11.00 12.91
CA TYR A 117 -6.02 11.22 13.56
C TYR A 117 -4.90 10.46 12.85
N ALA A 118 -5.13 9.20 12.56
CA ALA A 118 -4.15 8.34 11.89
C ALA A 118 -4.85 7.35 10.97
N LEU A 119 -4.16 6.93 9.91
CA LEU A 119 -4.58 5.87 9.01
C LEU A 119 -3.36 5.03 8.63
N ASP A 120 -3.46 3.73 8.84
CA ASP A 120 -2.50 2.73 8.38
C ASP A 120 -3.16 1.89 7.29
N CYS A 121 -2.46 1.67 6.20
CA CYS A 121 -2.87 0.79 5.13
C CYS A 121 -1.79 -0.29 4.94
N ASP A 122 -2.08 -1.51 5.36
CA ASP A 122 -1.28 -2.68 5.08
C ASP A 122 -1.80 -3.32 3.78
N ALA A 123 -0.94 -3.35 2.75
CA ALA A 123 -1.26 -3.93 1.46
C ALA A 123 -0.44 -5.19 1.22
N SER A 124 -1.08 -6.26 0.83
CA SER A 124 -0.43 -7.48 0.37
C SER A 124 -0.92 -7.89 -1.01
N GLY A 125 -0.04 -8.51 -1.78
CA GLY A 125 -0.37 -8.94 -3.15
C GLY A 125 0.03 -10.38 -3.40
N THR A 126 -0.88 -11.15 -3.98
CA THR A 126 -0.65 -12.53 -4.40
C THR A 126 -0.20 -12.57 -5.86
N LEU A 127 1.06 -12.99 -6.07
CA LEU A 127 1.64 -13.21 -7.39
C LEU A 127 1.50 -14.67 -7.78
N GLU A 128 0.85 -14.95 -8.88
CA GLU A 128 0.61 -16.31 -9.37
C GLU A 128 1.03 -16.47 -10.83
N ARG A 129 1.21 -17.74 -11.22
CA ARG A 129 1.42 -18.09 -12.62
C ARG A 129 0.08 -18.53 -13.25
N VAL A 130 -0.48 -17.67 -14.08
CA VAL A 130 -1.74 -17.92 -14.78
C VAL A 130 -1.46 -17.91 -16.29
N ASP A 131 -1.86 -18.98 -17.00
CA ASP A 131 -1.69 -19.10 -18.44
C ASP A 131 -0.26 -18.85 -18.92
N ARG A 132 0.74 -19.37 -18.19
CA ARG A 132 2.19 -19.19 -18.42
C ARG A 132 2.73 -17.78 -18.17
N ALA A 133 1.91 -16.84 -17.71
CA ALA A 133 2.33 -15.49 -17.31
C ALA A 133 2.28 -15.36 -15.79
N SER A 134 3.32 -14.75 -15.19
CA SER A 134 3.29 -14.38 -13.77
C SER A 134 2.64 -13.00 -13.65
N ARG A 135 1.64 -12.88 -12.77
CA ARG A 135 0.94 -11.62 -12.52
C ARG A 135 0.34 -11.58 -11.12
N PHE A 136 0.15 -10.40 -10.59
CA PHE A 136 -0.69 -10.25 -9.40
C PHE A 136 -2.14 -10.56 -9.75
N THR A 137 -2.73 -11.49 -9.01
CA THR A 137 -4.12 -11.92 -9.16
C THR A 137 -5.03 -11.35 -8.10
N HIS A 138 -4.48 -11.08 -6.91
CA HIS A 138 -5.21 -10.58 -5.76
C HIS A 138 -4.39 -9.59 -4.96
N ILE A 139 -5.05 -8.56 -4.43
CA ILE A 139 -4.48 -7.56 -3.53
C ILE A 139 -5.43 -7.39 -2.36
N ASP A 140 -4.91 -7.56 -1.15
CA ASP A 140 -5.62 -7.29 0.09
C ASP A 140 -5.17 -5.96 0.68
N LEU A 141 -6.12 -5.10 1.00
CA LEU A 141 -5.92 -3.86 1.73
C LEU A 141 -6.54 -4.01 3.13
N SER A 142 -5.71 -3.97 4.16
CA SER A 142 -6.13 -3.95 5.56
C SER A 142 -5.90 -2.55 6.13
N VAL A 143 -6.98 -1.82 6.34
CA VAL A 143 -6.94 -0.41 6.72
C VAL A 143 -7.39 -0.23 8.15
N ARG A 144 -6.55 0.39 8.97
CA ARG A 144 -6.91 0.89 10.29
C ARG A 144 -6.96 2.41 10.29
N ILE A 145 -8.04 2.95 10.82
CA ILE A 145 -8.22 4.40 10.95
C ILE A 145 -8.65 4.77 12.36
N SER A 146 -8.06 5.83 12.88
CA SER A 146 -8.40 6.39 14.18
C SER A 146 -9.17 7.70 13.96
N VAL A 147 -10.35 7.80 14.57
CA VAL A 147 -11.28 8.93 14.42
C VAL A 147 -11.76 9.43 15.77
N PRO A 148 -12.26 10.70 15.88
CA PRO A 148 -12.94 11.19 17.07
C PRO A 148 -14.19 10.37 17.42
N ASP A 149 -14.50 10.30 18.73
CA ASP A 149 -15.66 9.54 19.25
C ASP A 149 -17.00 9.90 18.57
N GLU A 150 -17.17 11.17 18.22
CA GLU A 150 -18.40 11.70 17.60
C GLU A 150 -18.48 11.41 16.09
N MET A 151 -17.47 10.82 15.48
CA MET A 151 -17.45 10.59 14.04
C MET A 151 -18.42 9.47 13.64
N ASP A 152 -19.22 9.74 12.62
CA ASP A 152 -20.14 8.76 12.03
C ASP A 152 -19.36 7.67 11.30
N GLU A 153 -19.40 6.46 11.84
CA GLU A 153 -18.69 5.29 11.33
C GLU A 153 -19.14 4.89 9.92
N GLU A 154 -20.43 4.92 9.64
CA GLU A 154 -20.95 4.60 8.31
C GLU A 154 -20.43 5.59 7.25
N LYS A 155 -20.31 6.85 7.64
CA LYS A 155 -19.75 7.88 6.77
C LYS A 155 -18.27 7.64 6.49
N VAL A 156 -17.50 7.24 7.51
CA VAL A 156 -16.08 6.86 7.35
C VAL A 156 -15.94 5.66 6.43
N LEU A 157 -16.72 4.60 6.65
CA LEU A 157 -16.72 3.39 5.81
C LEU A 157 -17.04 3.70 4.35
N ARG A 158 -18.05 4.55 4.09
CA ARG A 158 -18.37 4.97 2.71
C ARG A 158 -17.22 5.68 2.03
N VAL A 159 -16.48 6.53 2.75
CA VAL A 159 -15.33 7.26 2.17
C VAL A 159 -14.14 6.31 1.95
N LEU A 160 -13.87 5.38 2.87
CA LEU A 160 -12.83 4.36 2.69
C LEU A 160 -13.13 3.48 1.47
N LYS A 161 -14.36 3.00 1.34
CA LYS A 161 -14.78 2.20 0.18
C LYS A 161 -14.66 2.99 -1.12
N LYS A 162 -15.07 4.27 -1.10
CA LYS A 162 -14.95 5.12 -2.29
C LYS A 162 -13.49 5.38 -2.66
N ALA A 163 -12.60 5.49 -1.68
CA ALA A 163 -11.16 5.64 -1.92
C ALA A 163 -10.57 4.41 -2.61
N GLU A 164 -10.97 3.20 -2.22
CA GLU A 164 -10.58 1.97 -2.90
C GLU A 164 -11.10 1.94 -4.35
N GLU A 165 -12.39 2.16 -4.57
CA GLU A 165 -13.02 2.17 -5.90
C GLU A 165 -12.40 3.18 -6.87
N THR A 166 -11.82 4.28 -6.38
CA THR A 166 -11.26 5.37 -7.19
C THR A 166 -9.74 5.45 -7.16
N CYS A 167 -9.08 4.49 -6.53
CA CYS A 167 -7.62 4.41 -6.50
C CYS A 167 -7.07 4.20 -7.91
N LEU A 168 -6.25 5.15 -8.40
CA LEU A 168 -5.72 5.14 -9.77
C LEU A 168 -4.83 3.93 -10.04
N ILE A 169 -4.04 3.52 -9.04
CA ILE A 169 -3.10 2.41 -9.22
C ILE A 169 -3.85 1.09 -9.30
N THR A 170 -4.79 0.80 -8.39
CA THR A 170 -5.58 -0.44 -8.44
C THR A 170 -6.41 -0.53 -9.72
N ASN A 171 -7.02 0.59 -10.15
CA ASN A 171 -7.77 0.67 -11.41
C ASN A 171 -6.91 0.46 -12.67
N SER A 172 -5.58 0.54 -12.55
CA SER A 172 -4.64 0.26 -13.63
C SER A 172 -4.15 -1.20 -13.65
N LEU A 173 -4.59 -2.02 -12.69
CA LEU A 173 -4.21 -3.43 -12.53
C LEU A 173 -5.37 -4.36 -12.87
N ASN A 174 -5.04 -5.60 -13.23
CA ASN A 174 -6.02 -6.66 -13.48
C ASN A 174 -6.20 -7.61 -12.27
N ALA A 175 -5.71 -7.20 -11.10
CA ALA A 175 -5.87 -7.96 -9.86
C ALA A 175 -7.23 -7.65 -9.21
N THR A 176 -7.82 -8.65 -8.54
CA THR A 176 -8.97 -8.42 -7.66
C THR A 176 -8.49 -7.74 -6.40
N VAL A 177 -9.19 -6.69 -5.94
CA VAL A 177 -8.87 -5.98 -4.71
C VAL A 177 -9.90 -6.28 -3.64
N ALA A 178 -9.45 -6.61 -2.42
CA ALA A 178 -10.29 -6.77 -1.25
C ALA A 178 -9.89 -5.73 -0.19
N LEU A 179 -10.89 -5.03 0.36
CA LEU A 179 -10.70 -4.04 1.42
C LEU A 179 -11.29 -4.55 2.73
N SER A 180 -10.47 -4.60 3.77
CA SER A 180 -10.88 -4.77 5.16
C SER A 180 -10.59 -3.50 5.96
N THR A 181 -11.47 -3.14 6.90
CA THR A 181 -11.39 -1.88 7.63
C THR A 181 -11.58 -2.12 9.12
N ASP A 182 -10.78 -1.42 9.94
CA ASP A 182 -10.88 -1.38 11.39
C ASP A 182 -10.90 0.10 11.83
N ILE A 183 -11.98 0.53 12.48
CA ILE A 183 -12.18 1.92 12.92
C ILE A 183 -12.03 1.96 14.42
N THR A 184 -11.03 2.70 14.90
CA THR A 184 -10.80 2.94 16.32
C THR A 184 -11.21 4.35 16.69
N ARG A 185 -11.78 4.51 17.89
CA ARG A 185 -12.22 5.81 18.43
C ARG A 185 -11.22 6.33 19.47
N GLN A 186 -11.02 7.63 19.52
CA GLN A 186 -10.13 8.30 20.49
C GLN A 186 -10.67 9.67 20.88
#